data_5617cd8e70bbeb478bc86ca37178f4d0
#
_entry.id   5617cd8e70bbeb478bc86ca37178f4d0
#
_cell.length_a   1.000
_cell.length_b   1.000
_cell.length_c   1.000
_cell.angle_alpha   90.00
_cell.angle_beta   90.00
_cell.angle_gamma   90.00
#
_symmetry.space_group_name_H-M   'P 1'
#
loop_
_entity.id
_entity.type
_entity.pdbx_description
1 polymer ?
#
loop_
_entity_poly.entity_id
_entity_poly.type
_entity_poly.pdbx_seq_one_letter_code
_entity_poly.pdbx_strand_id
1 'polypeptide(L)'
;NPDRLAKGVVIEARIDKGRGPIATVLVQTGTLHTGDTIIAGTAVGRVRVMRDDKGKAVKEAGPSVPVEIMGLAEVPSAGNDFAAVEDEKLARELVEKRKFDAKEEQFKLYKKVSLDNLFSQIEEGSMKKLPIIVKADVQGSVEAVSQSLSKLSNEEVKVEVIHGAVGAVTESDVMLAKASGAIIVGFNVRPNPAAADNAKRDGVDIRLYRVIYLSLIHISE
;
A
#
# COMPACT_ATOMS: atom_id res chain seq x y z
N ASN A 1 29.21 -0.33 10.13
CA ASN A 1 30.31 -0.31 9.19
C ASN A 1 29.84 0.39 7.91
N PRO A 2 30.35 1.60 7.57
CA PRO A 2 29.92 2.37 6.40
C PRO A 2 30.35 1.75 5.06
N ASP A 3 31.39 0.91 5.04
CA ASP A 3 32.00 0.37 3.80
C ASP A 3 31.23 -0.83 3.21
N ARG A 4 30.05 -1.15 3.73
CA ARG A 4 29.21 -2.25 3.22
C ARG A 4 28.08 -1.70 2.36
N LEU A 5 27.48 -2.58 1.56
CA LEU A 5 26.22 -2.29 0.89
C LEU A 5 25.16 -1.88 1.90
N ALA A 6 24.41 -0.84 1.57
CA ALA A 6 23.39 -0.28 2.47
C ALA A 6 22.30 -1.29 2.80
N LYS A 7 21.92 -1.32 4.08
CA LYS A 7 20.72 -2.01 4.57
C LYS A 7 20.01 -1.10 5.56
N GLY A 8 18.71 -1.23 5.64
CA GLY A 8 17.92 -0.46 6.56
C GLY A 8 16.44 -0.76 6.41
N VAL A 9 15.60 0.16 6.82
CA VAL A 9 14.15 -0.02 6.89
C VAL A 9 13.43 1.11 6.17
N VAL A 10 12.31 0.80 5.54
CA VAL A 10 11.37 1.77 4.96
C VAL A 10 10.52 2.35 6.09
N ILE A 11 10.61 3.66 6.30
CA ILE A 11 9.81 4.37 7.31
C ILE A 11 8.42 4.65 6.75
N GLU A 12 8.37 5.20 5.53
CA GLU A 12 7.15 5.66 4.88
C GLU A 12 7.29 5.54 3.36
N ALA A 13 6.19 5.35 2.66
CA ALA A 13 6.19 5.35 1.21
C ALA A 13 4.89 5.94 0.64
N ARG A 14 5.02 6.66 -0.47
CA ARG A 14 3.91 7.33 -1.14
C ARG A 14 4.08 7.33 -2.66
N ILE A 15 3.01 7.62 -3.36
CA ILE A 15 3.04 7.93 -4.80
C ILE A 15 2.93 9.43 -5.01
N ASP A 16 3.87 9.99 -5.76
CA ASP A 16 3.84 11.37 -6.24
C ASP A 16 3.41 11.38 -7.71
N LYS A 17 2.48 12.28 -8.08
CA LYS A 17 1.92 12.32 -9.45
C LYS A 17 2.94 12.62 -10.54
N GLY A 18 4.03 13.36 -10.20
CA GLY A 18 5.07 13.75 -11.15
C GLY A 18 6.35 12.93 -11.04
N ARG A 19 6.61 12.35 -9.87
CA ARG A 19 7.88 11.72 -9.53
C ARG A 19 7.78 10.19 -9.35
N GLY A 20 6.55 9.66 -9.33
CA GLY A 20 6.30 8.24 -9.12
C GLY A 20 6.45 7.79 -7.65
N PRO A 21 6.81 6.52 -7.41
CA PRO A 21 7.03 6.01 -6.08
C PRO A 21 8.17 6.72 -5.36
N ILE A 22 7.88 7.20 -4.16
CA ILE A 22 8.83 7.86 -3.25
C ILE A 22 8.81 7.08 -1.94
N ALA A 23 9.98 6.76 -1.41
CA ALA A 23 10.10 6.11 -0.11
C ALA A 23 11.07 6.87 0.78
N THR A 24 10.73 7.04 2.05
CA THR A 24 11.64 7.49 3.10
C THR A 24 12.22 6.27 3.77
N VAL A 25 13.53 6.16 3.73
CA VAL A 25 14.27 5.02 4.29
C VAL A 25 15.25 5.49 5.36
N LEU A 26 15.45 4.67 6.37
CA LEU A 26 16.49 4.86 7.38
C LEU A 26 17.61 3.86 7.11
N VAL A 27 18.78 4.36 6.76
CA VAL A 27 19.97 3.51 6.61
C VAL A 27 20.42 3.06 8.00
N GLN A 28 20.54 1.76 8.23
CA GLN A 28 21.00 1.19 9.49
C GLN A 28 22.46 0.77 9.42
N THR A 29 22.88 0.20 8.32
CA THR A 29 24.27 -0.23 8.08
C THR A 29 24.67 0.02 6.63
N GLY A 30 25.96 0.22 6.40
CA GLY A 30 26.49 0.52 5.07
C GLY A 30 26.21 1.97 4.66
N THR A 31 26.54 2.30 3.42
CA THR A 31 26.27 3.60 2.81
C THR A 31 25.46 3.42 1.55
N LEU A 32 24.33 4.13 1.45
CA LEU A 32 23.48 4.16 0.27
C LEU A 32 23.94 5.26 -0.67
N HIS A 33 24.14 4.93 -1.94
CA HIS A 33 24.54 5.89 -2.95
C HIS A 33 23.46 6.10 -4.01
N THR A 34 23.44 7.27 -4.60
CA THR A 34 22.66 7.51 -5.81
C THR A 34 23.23 6.62 -6.94
N GLY A 35 22.36 5.84 -7.57
CA GLY A 35 22.74 4.83 -8.57
C GLY A 35 22.69 3.39 -8.08
N ASP A 36 22.64 3.18 -6.76
CA ASP A 36 22.51 1.83 -6.19
C ASP A 36 21.18 1.21 -6.58
N THR A 37 21.18 -0.09 -6.83
CA THR A 37 19.96 -0.88 -6.95
C THR A 37 19.58 -1.38 -5.58
N ILE A 38 18.33 -1.16 -5.19
CA ILE A 38 17.79 -1.61 -3.89
C ILE A 38 16.56 -2.51 -4.07
N ILE A 39 16.41 -3.42 -3.13
CA ILE A 39 15.20 -4.22 -2.93
C ILE A 39 14.58 -3.77 -1.62
N ALA A 40 13.27 -3.49 -1.61
CA ALA A 40 12.49 -3.18 -0.42
C ALA A 40 11.20 -4.00 -0.45
N GLY A 41 11.14 -5.10 0.30
CA GLY A 41 10.04 -6.05 0.23
C GLY A 41 9.87 -6.66 -1.17
N THR A 42 8.77 -6.31 -1.85
CA THR A 42 8.47 -6.68 -3.24
C THR A 42 8.81 -5.59 -4.26
N ALA A 43 9.27 -4.42 -3.81
CA ALA A 43 9.70 -3.34 -4.68
C ALA A 43 11.19 -3.45 -4.98
N VAL A 44 11.56 -3.21 -6.23
CA VAL A 44 12.94 -3.14 -6.70
C VAL A 44 13.11 -1.90 -7.57
N GLY A 45 14.27 -1.28 -7.52
CA GLY A 45 14.59 -0.17 -8.38
C GLY A 45 15.95 0.43 -8.12
N ARG A 46 16.37 1.33 -9.03
CA ARG A 46 17.61 2.07 -8.90
C ARG A 46 17.36 3.43 -8.28
N VAL A 47 18.09 3.76 -7.24
CA VAL A 47 18.03 5.08 -6.58
C VAL A 47 18.45 6.16 -7.58
N ARG A 48 17.49 6.89 -8.14
CA ARG A 48 17.74 7.96 -9.11
C ARG A 48 18.06 9.27 -8.44
N VAL A 49 17.32 9.59 -7.38
CA VAL A 49 17.47 10.80 -6.59
C VAL A 49 17.33 10.44 -5.13
N MET A 50 18.18 11.04 -4.31
CA MET A 50 18.13 10.92 -2.86
C MET A 50 18.11 12.33 -2.26
N ARG A 51 17.28 12.56 -1.26
CA ARG A 51 17.13 13.85 -0.57
C ARG A 51 17.21 13.67 0.93
N ASP A 52 17.81 14.64 1.61
CA ASP A 52 17.83 14.71 3.05
C ASP A 52 16.48 15.22 3.64
N ASP A 53 16.40 15.31 4.96
CA ASP A 53 15.26 15.84 5.72
C ASP A 53 14.91 17.30 5.39
N LYS A 54 15.85 18.05 4.79
CA LYS A 54 15.67 19.44 4.34
C LYS A 54 15.28 19.54 2.86
N GLY A 55 15.08 18.38 2.19
CA GLY A 55 14.74 18.31 0.78
C GLY A 55 15.91 18.56 -0.19
N LYS A 56 17.16 18.69 0.33
CA LYS A 56 18.37 18.90 -0.46
C LYS A 56 18.81 17.57 -1.08
N ALA A 57 19.17 17.59 -2.36
CA ALA A 57 19.72 16.42 -3.03
C ALA A 57 21.08 16.03 -2.43
N VAL A 58 21.22 14.76 -2.07
CA VAL A 58 22.45 14.17 -1.55
C VAL A 58 22.86 12.99 -2.42
N LYS A 59 24.16 12.71 -2.49
CA LYS A 59 24.72 11.61 -3.29
C LYS A 59 24.88 10.32 -2.50
N GLU A 60 25.02 10.44 -1.17
CA GLU A 60 25.27 9.34 -0.26
C GLU A 60 24.52 9.55 1.08
N ALA A 61 24.18 8.46 1.74
CA ALA A 61 23.59 8.43 3.05
C ALA A 61 24.20 7.30 3.88
N GLY A 62 24.90 7.65 4.94
CA GLY A 62 25.50 6.70 5.88
C GLY A 62 24.52 6.17 6.92
N PRO A 63 25.01 5.36 7.88
CA PRO A 63 24.21 4.80 8.96
C PRO A 63 23.51 5.87 9.81
N SER A 64 22.29 5.57 10.23
CA SER A 64 21.42 6.44 11.04
C SER A 64 20.94 7.72 10.34
N VAL A 65 21.08 7.78 9.00
CA VAL A 65 20.61 8.92 8.21
C VAL A 65 19.29 8.55 7.52
N PRO A 66 18.20 9.28 7.79
CA PRO A 66 16.97 9.15 7.02
C PRO A 66 17.08 9.90 5.69
N VAL A 67 16.65 9.28 4.61
CA VAL A 67 16.64 9.91 3.28
C VAL A 67 15.38 9.52 2.50
N GLU A 68 14.89 10.48 1.74
CA GLU A 68 13.83 10.27 0.75
C GLU A 68 14.48 9.81 -0.55
N ILE A 69 14.05 8.67 -1.07
CA ILE A 69 14.56 8.07 -2.31
C ILE A 69 13.49 7.99 -3.38
N MET A 70 13.91 8.10 -4.63
CA MET A 70 13.09 7.96 -5.82
C MET A 70 13.74 6.99 -6.79
N GLY A 71 12.91 6.22 -7.51
CA GLY A 71 13.38 5.29 -8.54
C GLY A 71 12.96 3.83 -8.33
N LEU A 72 12.20 3.55 -7.28
CA LEU A 72 11.56 2.25 -7.10
C LEU A 72 10.47 2.04 -8.16
N ALA A 73 10.28 0.80 -8.58
CA ALA A 73 9.23 0.44 -9.55
C ALA A 73 7.83 0.48 -8.92
N GLU A 74 7.75 0.20 -7.63
CA GLU A 74 6.50 0.13 -6.85
C GLU A 74 6.70 0.80 -5.49
N VAL A 75 5.58 1.11 -4.82
CA VAL A 75 5.59 1.63 -3.45
C VAL A 75 5.84 0.48 -2.49
N PRO A 76 6.95 0.47 -1.73
CA PRO A 76 7.19 -0.53 -0.70
C PRO A 76 6.27 -0.29 0.50
N SER A 77 6.02 -1.33 1.29
CA SER A 77 5.32 -1.17 2.56
C SER A 77 6.22 -0.56 3.63
N ALA A 78 5.65 0.29 4.49
CA ALA A 78 6.33 0.76 5.68
C ALA A 78 6.72 -0.43 6.57
N GLY A 79 7.89 -0.36 7.19
CA GLY A 79 8.46 -1.46 7.97
C GLY A 79 9.19 -2.53 7.15
N ASN A 80 9.14 -2.50 5.82
CA ASN A 80 9.94 -3.42 5.02
C ASN A 80 11.44 -3.12 5.17
N ASP A 81 12.22 -4.18 5.31
CA ASP A 81 13.67 -4.06 5.18
C ASP A 81 14.04 -3.74 3.73
N PHE A 82 15.02 -2.85 3.56
CA PHE A 82 15.66 -2.66 2.27
C PHE A 82 17.13 -3.08 2.30
N ALA A 83 17.61 -3.52 1.15
CA ALA A 83 19.02 -3.83 0.94
C ALA A 83 19.48 -3.35 -0.43
N ALA A 84 20.65 -2.71 -0.47
CA ALA A 84 21.36 -2.45 -1.71
C ALA A 84 21.99 -3.75 -2.24
N VAL A 85 21.97 -3.92 -3.56
CA VAL A 85 22.47 -5.10 -4.27
C VAL A 85 23.29 -4.68 -5.47
N GLU A 86 24.29 -5.48 -5.82
CA GLU A 86 25.18 -5.19 -6.96
C GLU A 86 24.56 -5.59 -8.30
N ASP A 87 23.80 -6.69 -8.33
CA ASP A 87 23.20 -7.23 -9.55
C ASP A 87 21.70 -6.95 -9.61
N GLU A 88 21.32 -6.02 -10.50
CA GLU A 88 19.92 -5.63 -10.72
C GLU A 88 19.10 -6.80 -11.30
N LYS A 89 19.69 -7.68 -12.11
CA LYS A 89 19.00 -8.80 -12.73
C LYS A 89 18.57 -9.83 -11.68
N LEU A 90 19.52 -10.23 -10.83
CA LEU A 90 19.24 -11.12 -9.71
C LEU A 90 18.24 -10.50 -8.73
N ALA A 91 18.33 -9.19 -8.50
CA ALA A 91 17.36 -8.47 -7.68
C ALA A 91 15.92 -8.58 -8.22
N ARG A 92 15.75 -8.39 -9.53
CA ARG A 92 14.43 -8.52 -10.19
C ARG A 92 13.89 -9.95 -10.13
N GLU A 93 14.73 -10.95 -10.41
CA GLU A 93 14.34 -12.37 -10.32
C GLU A 93 13.90 -12.74 -8.90
N LEU A 94 14.63 -12.28 -7.88
CA LEU A 94 14.30 -12.52 -6.48
C LEU A 94 12.94 -11.89 -6.10
N VAL A 95 12.70 -10.66 -6.54
CA VAL A 95 11.45 -9.94 -6.28
C VAL A 95 10.26 -10.61 -6.99
N GLU A 96 10.43 -11.02 -8.25
CA GLU A 96 9.39 -11.74 -8.98
C GLU A 96 9.05 -13.08 -8.29
N LYS A 97 10.05 -13.80 -7.81
CA LYS A 97 9.83 -15.02 -7.02
C LYS A 97 9.05 -14.72 -5.73
N ARG A 98 9.44 -13.69 -4.97
CA ARG A 98 8.71 -13.27 -3.75
C ARG A 98 7.26 -12.89 -4.04
N LYS A 99 7.00 -12.20 -5.15
CA LYS A 99 5.64 -11.84 -5.59
C LYS A 99 4.83 -13.09 -5.94
N PHE A 100 5.45 -14.05 -6.60
CA PHE A 100 4.79 -15.32 -6.93
C PHE A 100 4.46 -16.11 -5.67
N ASP A 101 5.41 -16.27 -4.76
CA ASP A 101 5.22 -16.97 -3.49
C ASP A 101 4.12 -16.31 -2.63
N ALA A 102 4.11 -14.97 -2.55
CA ALA A 102 3.08 -14.22 -1.84
C ALA A 102 1.68 -14.41 -2.46
N LYS A 103 1.58 -14.43 -3.80
CA LYS A 103 0.32 -14.73 -4.48
C LYS A 103 -0.14 -16.17 -4.22
N GLU A 104 0.78 -17.11 -4.23
CA GLU A 104 0.46 -18.52 -3.97
C GLU A 104 -0.01 -18.74 -2.53
N GLU A 105 0.62 -18.06 -1.55
CA GLU A 105 0.16 -18.06 -0.15
C GLU A 105 -1.23 -17.46 -0.01
N GLN A 106 -1.48 -16.31 -0.63
CA GLN A 106 -2.82 -15.72 -0.65
C GLN A 106 -3.85 -16.68 -1.28
N PHE A 107 -3.50 -17.32 -2.39
CA PHE A 107 -4.38 -18.29 -3.04
C PHE A 107 -4.66 -19.53 -2.18
N LYS A 108 -3.65 -20.01 -1.42
CA LYS A 108 -3.80 -21.10 -0.46
C LYS A 108 -4.70 -20.71 0.73
N LEU A 109 -4.56 -19.47 1.23
CA LEU A 109 -5.43 -18.92 2.26
C LEU A 109 -6.87 -18.78 1.75
N TYR A 110 -7.07 -18.25 0.55
CA TYR A 110 -8.40 -18.18 -0.08
C TYR A 110 -9.05 -19.55 -0.27
N LYS A 111 -8.30 -20.59 -0.68
CA LYS A 111 -8.81 -21.97 -0.81
C LYS A 111 -9.18 -22.59 0.55
N LYS A 112 -8.37 -22.39 1.60
CA LYS A 112 -8.68 -22.86 2.95
C LYS A 112 -9.92 -22.18 3.53
N VAL A 113 -10.00 -20.84 3.38
CA VAL A 113 -11.15 -20.05 3.81
C VAL A 113 -12.43 -20.41 3.04
N SER A 114 -12.32 -20.84 1.78
CA SER A 114 -13.49 -21.22 0.95
C SER A 114 -14.18 -22.53 1.40
N LEU A 115 -13.45 -23.49 1.96
CA LEU A 115 -14.04 -24.75 2.44
C LEU A 115 -14.56 -24.64 3.89
N ASP A 116 -13.84 -23.95 4.76
CA ASP A 116 -14.30 -23.68 6.14
C ASP A 116 -15.43 -22.65 6.16
N ASN A 117 -15.44 -21.66 5.24
CA ASN A 117 -16.53 -20.68 5.12
C ASN A 117 -17.82 -21.25 4.53
N LEU A 118 -17.82 -22.36 3.79
CA LEU A 118 -19.06 -22.99 3.36
C LEU A 118 -19.88 -23.51 4.54
N PHE A 119 -19.24 -24.03 5.57
CA PHE A 119 -19.92 -24.46 6.78
C PHE A 119 -20.32 -23.29 7.69
N SER A 120 -19.45 -22.24 7.79
CA SER A 120 -19.76 -21.01 8.55
C SER A 120 -20.83 -20.17 7.89
N GLN A 121 -20.90 -20.12 6.57
CA GLN A 121 -21.96 -19.39 5.83
C GLN A 121 -23.34 -20.03 5.97
N ILE A 122 -23.41 -21.31 6.29
CA ILE A 122 -24.68 -22.00 6.59
C ILE A 122 -25.17 -21.64 7.98
N GLU A 123 -24.25 -21.39 8.95
CA GLU A 123 -24.57 -20.89 10.29
C GLU A 123 -24.74 -19.36 10.38
N GLU A 124 -23.97 -18.60 9.54
CA GLU A 124 -23.99 -17.12 9.47
C GLU A 124 -25.06 -16.55 8.52
N GLY A 125 -26.11 -17.26 8.20
CA GLY A 125 -27.15 -16.90 7.21
C GLY A 125 -27.86 -15.54 7.38
N SER A 126 -27.36 -14.63 8.20
CA SER A 126 -27.94 -13.28 8.39
C SER A 126 -26.94 -12.11 8.44
N MET A 127 -25.63 -12.34 8.47
CA MET A 127 -24.65 -11.24 8.50
C MET A 127 -24.50 -10.56 7.14
N LYS A 128 -24.83 -9.27 7.07
CA LYS A 128 -24.57 -8.45 5.88
C LYS A 128 -23.08 -8.12 5.81
N LYS A 129 -22.45 -8.38 4.65
CA LYS A 129 -21.05 -7.98 4.39
C LYS A 129 -21.04 -6.60 3.75
N LEU A 130 -20.23 -5.69 4.29
CA LEU A 130 -19.95 -4.38 3.71
C LEU A 130 -18.51 -4.37 3.16
N PRO A 131 -18.33 -4.63 1.85
CA PRO A 131 -17.01 -4.55 1.25
C PRO A 131 -16.58 -3.09 1.08
N ILE A 132 -15.31 -2.80 1.41
CA ILE A 132 -14.74 -1.45 1.33
C ILE A 132 -13.41 -1.49 0.57
N ILE A 133 -13.20 -0.48 -0.28
CA ILE A 133 -11.90 -0.20 -0.91
C ILE A 133 -11.32 1.04 -0.23
N VAL A 134 -10.06 0.94 0.24
CA VAL A 134 -9.36 2.04 0.92
C VAL A 134 -8.29 2.62 0.02
N LYS A 135 -8.32 3.95 -0.17
CA LYS A 135 -7.28 4.69 -0.87
C LYS A 135 -6.75 5.80 0.03
N ALA A 136 -5.43 5.93 0.16
CA ALA A 136 -4.83 6.99 0.97
C ALA A 136 -3.58 7.58 0.29
N ASP A 137 -3.09 8.71 0.82
CA ASP A 137 -1.91 9.39 0.30
C ASP A 137 -0.60 8.66 0.63
N VAL A 138 -0.55 7.95 1.77
CA VAL A 138 0.62 7.19 2.24
C VAL A 138 0.22 5.80 2.71
N GLN A 139 1.19 4.88 2.72
CA GLN A 139 0.96 3.47 3.07
C GLN A 139 0.47 3.30 4.52
N GLY A 140 1.09 4.01 5.47
CA GLY A 140 0.68 3.96 6.88
C GLY A 140 -0.78 4.39 7.08
N SER A 141 -1.27 5.35 6.30
CA SER A 141 -2.67 5.78 6.33
C SER A 141 -3.60 4.68 5.79
N VAL A 142 -3.21 3.96 4.73
CA VAL A 142 -3.99 2.81 4.23
C VAL A 142 -4.16 1.76 5.33
N GLU A 143 -3.08 1.42 6.01
CA GLU A 143 -3.09 0.41 7.08
C GLU A 143 -3.92 0.87 8.29
N ALA A 144 -3.72 2.11 8.75
CA ALA A 144 -4.44 2.67 9.89
C ALA A 144 -5.95 2.75 9.63
N VAL A 145 -6.36 3.23 8.46
CA VAL A 145 -7.77 3.32 8.07
C VAL A 145 -8.37 1.92 7.92
N SER A 146 -7.67 0.98 7.29
CA SER A 146 -8.14 -0.40 7.11
C SER A 146 -8.36 -1.10 8.44
N GLN A 147 -7.42 -0.98 9.39
CA GLN A 147 -7.57 -1.54 10.74
C GLN A 147 -8.73 -0.90 11.51
N SER A 148 -8.90 0.41 11.39
CA SER A 148 -9.98 1.13 12.06
C SER A 148 -11.35 0.73 11.52
N LEU A 149 -11.47 0.60 10.19
CA LEU A 149 -12.71 0.15 9.54
C LEU A 149 -13.05 -1.31 9.91
N SER A 150 -12.08 -2.20 9.95
CA SER A 150 -12.29 -3.61 10.32
C SER A 150 -12.81 -3.76 11.76
N LYS A 151 -12.45 -2.84 12.67
CA LYS A 151 -12.94 -2.82 14.06
C LYS A 151 -14.39 -2.39 14.20
N LEU A 152 -15.00 -1.80 13.17
CA LEU A 152 -16.42 -1.40 13.17
C LEU A 152 -17.38 -2.56 12.90
N SER A 153 -16.86 -3.74 12.58
CA SER A 153 -17.68 -4.94 12.41
C SER A 153 -18.46 -5.22 13.70
N ASN A 154 -19.73 -5.51 13.56
CA ASN A 154 -20.62 -5.93 14.64
C ASN A 154 -21.33 -7.25 14.30
N GLU A 155 -22.27 -7.70 15.11
CA GLU A 155 -23.00 -8.96 14.92
C GLU A 155 -23.93 -8.94 13.70
N GLU A 156 -24.31 -7.74 13.20
CA GLU A 156 -25.22 -7.58 12.07
C GLU A 156 -24.48 -7.32 10.75
N VAL A 157 -23.36 -6.57 10.80
CA VAL A 157 -22.59 -6.13 9.61
C VAL A 157 -21.10 -6.40 9.79
N LYS A 158 -20.55 -7.18 8.87
CA LYS A 158 -19.11 -7.42 8.77
C LYS A 158 -18.48 -6.45 7.78
N VAL A 159 -17.65 -5.54 8.28
CA VAL A 159 -16.84 -4.63 7.43
C VAL A 159 -15.62 -5.38 6.91
N GLU A 160 -15.48 -5.49 5.60
CA GLU A 160 -14.39 -6.20 4.95
C GLU A 160 -13.65 -5.28 3.99
N VAL A 161 -12.38 -4.97 4.28
CA VAL A 161 -11.52 -4.21 3.37
C VAL A 161 -11.00 -5.17 2.30
N ILE A 162 -11.60 -5.11 1.11
CA ILE A 162 -11.26 -6.01 -0.02
C ILE A 162 -10.04 -5.55 -0.82
N HIS A 163 -9.73 -4.25 -0.78
CA HIS A 163 -8.56 -3.68 -1.43
C HIS A 163 -8.09 -2.42 -0.72
N GLY A 164 -6.77 -2.28 -0.55
CA GLY A 164 -6.13 -1.08 -0.01
C GLY A 164 -4.93 -0.68 -0.84
N ALA A 165 -4.85 0.58 -1.28
CA ALA A 165 -3.73 1.06 -2.08
C ALA A 165 -3.44 2.55 -1.87
N VAL A 166 -2.19 2.93 -2.14
CA VAL A 166 -1.72 4.31 -2.08
C VAL A 166 -2.07 5.06 -3.38
N GLY A 167 -2.42 6.32 -3.26
CA GLY A 167 -2.67 7.23 -4.39
C GLY A 167 -4.14 7.57 -4.60
N ALA A 168 -4.42 8.31 -5.68
CA ALA A 168 -5.75 8.75 -6.04
C ALA A 168 -6.68 7.57 -6.37
N VAL A 169 -7.98 7.77 -6.23
CA VAL A 169 -8.97 6.79 -6.72
C VAL A 169 -8.95 6.79 -8.24
N THR A 170 -8.81 5.60 -8.83
CA THR A 170 -8.71 5.35 -10.26
C THR A 170 -9.97 4.70 -10.83
N GLU A 171 -10.06 4.64 -12.16
CA GLU A 171 -11.15 3.92 -12.84
C GLU A 171 -11.18 2.43 -12.48
N SER A 172 -10.01 1.81 -12.31
CA SER A 172 -9.93 0.40 -11.90
C SER A 172 -10.52 0.16 -10.51
N ASP A 173 -10.32 1.11 -9.57
CA ASP A 173 -10.93 1.04 -8.23
C ASP A 173 -12.46 1.14 -8.33
N VAL A 174 -12.98 2.01 -9.20
CA VAL A 174 -14.44 2.14 -9.43
C VAL A 174 -15.01 0.87 -10.07
N MET A 175 -14.31 0.28 -11.03
CA MET A 175 -14.73 -1.00 -11.64
C MET A 175 -14.77 -2.13 -10.61
N LEU A 176 -13.75 -2.23 -9.76
CA LEU A 176 -13.70 -3.20 -8.67
C LEU A 176 -14.86 -2.97 -7.67
N ALA A 177 -15.11 -1.72 -7.28
CA ALA A 177 -16.20 -1.36 -6.39
C ALA A 177 -17.56 -1.74 -6.98
N LYS A 178 -17.79 -1.45 -8.26
CA LYS A 178 -19.02 -1.85 -8.96
C LYS A 178 -19.22 -3.36 -8.96
N ALA A 179 -18.17 -4.12 -9.27
CA ALA A 179 -18.23 -5.58 -9.36
C ALA A 179 -18.45 -6.25 -8.00
N SER A 180 -17.96 -5.65 -6.91
CA SER A 180 -18.05 -6.19 -5.55
C SER A 180 -19.15 -5.56 -4.70
N GLY A 181 -19.85 -4.53 -5.20
CA GLY A 181 -20.80 -3.74 -4.40
C GLY A 181 -20.12 -2.94 -3.28
N ALA A 182 -18.84 -2.61 -3.44
CA ALA A 182 -18.04 -1.96 -2.40
C ALA A 182 -18.21 -0.43 -2.40
N ILE A 183 -17.98 0.15 -1.21
CA ILE A 183 -17.82 1.60 -1.03
C ILE A 183 -16.34 1.94 -1.12
N ILE A 184 -15.99 3.04 -1.79
CA ILE A 184 -14.62 3.54 -1.85
C ILE A 184 -14.41 4.60 -0.77
N VAL A 185 -13.46 4.39 0.11
CA VAL A 185 -13.03 5.33 1.16
C VAL A 185 -11.68 5.93 0.76
N GLY A 186 -11.67 7.23 0.47
CA GLY A 186 -10.46 8.00 0.16
C GLY A 186 -10.02 8.84 1.37
N PHE A 187 -8.82 8.57 1.88
CA PHE A 187 -8.23 9.34 2.97
C PHE A 187 -7.13 10.27 2.43
N ASN A 188 -7.36 11.58 2.57
CA ASN A 188 -6.46 12.63 2.07
C ASN A 188 -6.10 12.52 0.57
N VAL A 189 -6.95 11.85 -0.21
CA VAL A 189 -6.81 11.70 -1.67
C VAL A 189 -8.08 12.17 -2.36
N ARG A 190 -7.99 12.37 -3.68
CA ARG A 190 -9.14 12.71 -4.54
C ARG A 190 -9.24 11.73 -5.69
N PRO A 191 -10.44 11.45 -6.19
CA PRO A 191 -10.59 10.67 -7.41
C PRO A 191 -10.03 11.43 -8.62
N ASN A 192 -9.52 10.69 -9.59
CA ASN A 192 -9.24 11.24 -10.91
C ASN A 192 -10.56 11.66 -11.57
N PRO A 193 -10.56 12.66 -12.47
CA PRO A 193 -11.80 13.12 -13.12
C PRO A 193 -12.60 11.99 -13.77
N ALA A 194 -11.94 11.10 -14.52
CA ALA A 194 -12.57 9.95 -15.16
C ALA A 194 -13.14 8.96 -14.14
N ALA A 195 -12.46 8.72 -13.01
CA ALA A 195 -12.97 7.88 -11.92
C ALA A 195 -14.21 8.49 -11.26
N ALA A 196 -14.23 9.82 -11.05
CA ALA A 196 -15.38 10.51 -10.49
C ALA A 196 -16.62 10.42 -11.40
N ASP A 197 -16.44 10.59 -12.71
CA ASP A 197 -17.51 10.49 -13.71
C ASP A 197 -18.03 9.05 -13.82
N ASN A 198 -17.13 8.06 -13.84
CA ASN A 198 -17.51 6.65 -13.86
C ASN A 198 -18.25 6.25 -12.59
N ALA A 199 -17.83 6.71 -11.41
CA ALA A 199 -18.50 6.42 -10.15
C ALA A 199 -19.95 6.96 -10.14
N LYS A 200 -20.15 8.18 -10.61
CA LYS A 200 -21.50 8.76 -10.74
C LYS A 200 -22.38 7.96 -11.70
N ARG A 201 -21.82 7.60 -12.87
CA ARG A 201 -22.56 6.82 -13.87
C ARG A 201 -22.93 5.43 -13.37
N ASP A 202 -22.00 4.79 -12.66
CA ASP A 202 -22.13 3.40 -12.23
C ASP A 202 -22.73 3.23 -10.83
N GLY A 203 -23.07 4.36 -10.16
CA GLY A 203 -23.69 4.35 -8.83
C GLY A 203 -22.75 3.89 -7.71
N VAL A 204 -21.44 4.07 -7.88
CA VAL A 204 -20.43 3.73 -6.88
C VAL A 204 -20.26 4.88 -5.89
N ASP A 205 -20.42 4.61 -4.60
CA ASP A 205 -20.23 5.59 -3.54
C ASP A 205 -18.73 5.81 -3.25
N ILE A 206 -18.28 7.06 -3.34
CA ILE A 206 -16.91 7.47 -3.01
C ILE A 206 -17.00 8.46 -1.85
N ARG A 207 -16.48 8.07 -0.68
CA ARG A 207 -16.42 8.91 0.51
C ARG A 207 -14.99 9.39 0.76
N LEU A 208 -14.82 10.71 0.89
CA LEU A 208 -13.52 11.36 1.04
C LEU A 208 -13.38 11.96 2.43
N TYR A 209 -12.31 11.56 3.13
CA TYR A 209 -12.03 12.02 4.50
C TYR A 209 -10.62 12.59 4.61
N ARG A 210 -10.44 13.50 5.58
CA ARG A 210 -9.13 14.07 5.95
C ARG A 210 -8.74 13.76 7.40
N VAL A 211 -9.70 13.35 8.21
CA VAL A 211 -9.52 13.03 9.63
C VAL A 211 -10.09 11.64 9.89
N ILE A 212 -9.32 10.76 10.49
CA ILE A 212 -9.68 9.34 10.70
C ILE A 212 -10.98 9.21 11.51
N TYR A 213 -11.19 10.03 12.52
CA TYR A 213 -12.39 9.98 13.36
C TYR A 213 -13.68 10.32 12.63
N LEU A 214 -13.65 11.20 11.61
CA LEU A 214 -14.83 11.55 10.82
C LEU A 214 -15.27 10.41 9.88
N SER A 215 -14.34 9.58 9.42
CA SER A 215 -14.69 8.41 8.60
C SER A 215 -15.43 7.34 9.39
N LEU A 216 -15.17 7.22 10.69
CA LEU A 216 -15.80 6.22 11.55
C LEU A 216 -17.24 6.58 11.92
N ILE A 217 -17.55 7.87 12.11
CA ILE A 217 -18.88 8.34 12.51
C ILE A 217 -19.88 8.22 11.35
N HIS A 218 -19.47 8.54 10.11
CA HIS A 218 -20.38 8.52 8.94
C HIS A 218 -20.61 7.14 8.32
N ILE A 219 -19.88 6.12 8.73
CA ILE A 219 -20.07 4.73 8.26
C ILE A 219 -20.97 3.95 9.23
N SER A 220 -21.11 4.43 10.47
CA SER A 220 -21.94 3.78 11.50
C SER A 220 -23.41 4.28 11.52
N GLU A 221 -23.75 5.31 10.73
CA GLU A 221 -25.12 5.77 10.46
C GLU A 221 -25.66 5.14 9.15
#